data_cfef3d34ae29d1481a0429aad5e400b7
#
_entry.id   cfef3d34ae29d1481a0429aad5e400b7
#
_cell.length_a   1.000
_cell.length_b   1.000
_cell.length_c   1.000
_cell.angle_alpha   90.00
_cell.angle_beta   90.00
_cell.angle_gamma   90.00
#
_symmetry.space_group_name_H-M   'P 1'
#
loop_
_entity.id
_entity.type
_entity.pdbx_description
1 polymer ?
#
loop_
_entity_poly.entity_id
_entity_poly.type
_entity_poly.pdbx_seq_one_letter_code
_entity_poly.pdbx_strand_id
1 'polypeptide(L)'
;LSGTLGYITSELEKGRNFSEILKEAREKGYTEPHPRDDLSGIDVARKMVVLARAAGFPVGLRDVEISPFIPKEFLAIGDVGSFLDAAAGLNAEFKRMVKDAGKNGNVLRYVAEMSAVGKTLSIQVSLKEVPKKGPLGSLQGTMNKIVIVAEAYPNGYTVEAPGAGLEVTARNIRRDLLELLPDRKSIA
;
A
#
# COMPACT_ATOMS: atom_id res chain seq x y z
N LEU A 1 -0.94 -0.37 -2.77
CA LEU A 1 0.19 -1.19 -3.22
C LEU A 1 0.96 -1.86 -2.07
N SER A 2 0.33 -2.04 -0.90
CA SER A 2 0.86 -2.79 0.25
C SER A 2 -0.25 -3.66 0.84
N GLY A 3 -0.06 -4.97 0.86
CA GLY A 3 -0.99 -5.91 1.48
C GLY A 3 -1.11 -5.67 2.99
N THR A 4 0.01 -5.40 3.66
CA THR A 4 0.07 -5.08 5.09
C THR A 4 -0.78 -3.86 5.44
N LEU A 5 -0.56 -2.73 4.73
CA LEU A 5 -1.28 -1.49 5.00
C LEU A 5 -2.75 -1.56 4.56
N GLY A 6 -3.05 -2.33 3.51
CA GLY A 6 -4.42 -2.66 3.13
C GLY A 6 -5.16 -3.39 4.23
N TYR A 7 -4.54 -4.43 4.81
CA TYR A 7 -5.08 -5.17 5.93
C TYR A 7 -5.30 -4.27 7.16
N ILE A 8 -4.27 -3.52 7.57
CA ILE A 8 -4.33 -2.64 8.73
C ILE A 8 -5.48 -1.63 8.60
N THR A 9 -5.58 -0.92 7.46
CA THR A 9 -6.63 0.08 7.25
C THR A 9 -8.03 -0.53 7.18
N SER A 10 -8.17 -1.73 6.63
CA SER A 10 -9.44 -2.46 6.59
C SER A 10 -9.92 -2.86 8.00
N GLU A 11 -9.00 -3.26 8.88
CA GLU A 11 -9.32 -3.65 10.26
C GLU A 11 -9.57 -2.42 11.15
N LEU A 12 -8.86 -1.30 10.93
CA LEU A 12 -9.13 -0.03 11.59
C LEU A 12 -10.55 0.47 11.29
N GLU A 13 -11.04 0.32 10.06
CA GLU A 13 -12.41 0.66 9.66
C GLU A 13 -13.47 -0.08 10.49
N LYS A 14 -13.16 -1.28 10.98
CA LYS A 14 -14.04 -2.08 11.86
C LYS A 14 -14.00 -1.63 13.33
N GLY A 15 -13.23 -0.59 13.66
CA GLY A 15 -13.13 -0.02 15.01
C GLY A 15 -12.15 -0.74 15.93
N ARG A 16 -11.31 -1.63 15.39
CA ARG A 16 -10.29 -2.35 16.17
C ARG A 16 -9.13 -1.45 16.58
N ASN A 17 -8.41 -1.82 17.62
CA ASN A 17 -7.21 -1.11 18.07
C ASN A 17 -6.04 -1.34 17.11
N PHE A 18 -5.31 -0.28 16.76
CA PHE A 18 -4.15 -0.36 15.88
C PHE A 18 -3.08 -1.36 16.37
N SER A 19 -2.77 -1.34 17.68
CA SER A 19 -1.77 -2.23 18.26
C SER A 19 -2.15 -3.71 18.17
N GLU A 20 -3.43 -4.05 18.32
CA GLU A 20 -3.94 -5.43 18.18
C GLU A 20 -3.85 -5.89 16.72
N ILE A 21 -4.27 -5.02 15.79
CA ILE A 21 -4.20 -5.28 14.36
C ILE A 21 -2.76 -5.53 13.92
N LEU A 22 -1.82 -4.71 14.41
CA LEU A 22 -0.40 -4.81 14.05
C LEU A 22 0.22 -6.12 14.55
N LYS A 23 -0.08 -6.52 15.80
CA LYS A 23 0.36 -7.81 16.37
C LYS A 23 -0.19 -8.98 15.54
N GLU A 24 -1.48 -8.96 15.23
CA GLU A 24 -2.13 -9.98 14.42
C GLU A 24 -1.57 -10.04 12.98
N ALA A 25 -1.32 -8.89 12.36
CA ALA A 25 -0.74 -8.83 11.02
C ALA A 25 0.64 -9.50 10.98
N ARG A 26 1.46 -9.29 12.04
CA ARG A 26 2.76 -9.93 12.19
C ARG A 26 2.62 -11.44 12.39
N GLU A 27 1.73 -11.90 13.26
CA GLU A 27 1.48 -13.32 13.53
C GLU A 27 1.02 -14.06 12.26
N LYS A 28 0.24 -13.40 11.42
CA LYS A 28 -0.23 -13.94 10.12
C LYS A 28 0.83 -13.87 9.01
N GLY A 29 2.01 -13.31 9.29
CA GLY A 29 3.07 -13.14 8.28
C GLY A 29 2.73 -12.13 7.19
N TYR A 30 1.89 -11.14 7.48
CA TYR A 30 1.55 -10.07 6.54
C TYR A 30 2.54 -8.91 6.59
N THR A 31 3.39 -8.84 7.62
CA THR A 31 4.42 -7.81 7.76
C THR A 31 5.80 -8.34 7.40
N GLU A 32 6.70 -7.43 7.08
CA GLU A 32 8.13 -7.68 7.10
C GLU A 32 8.57 -8.10 8.52
N PRO A 33 9.78 -8.70 8.70
CA PRO A 33 10.28 -9.12 10.00
C PRO A 33 10.18 -8.02 11.07
N HIS A 34 10.45 -6.76 10.70
CA HIS A 34 10.16 -5.59 11.50
C HIS A 34 9.02 -4.80 10.88
N PRO A 35 7.84 -4.72 11.54
CA PRO A 35 6.65 -4.06 10.97
C PRO A 35 6.84 -2.57 10.61
N ARG A 36 7.82 -1.88 11.22
CA ARG A 36 8.14 -0.48 10.87
C ARG A 36 8.50 -0.31 9.39
N ASP A 37 9.07 -1.34 8.76
CA ASP A 37 9.49 -1.27 7.36
C ASP A 37 8.28 -1.10 6.44
N ASP A 38 7.18 -1.82 6.72
CA ASP A 38 5.90 -1.62 6.04
C ASP A 38 5.29 -0.25 6.33
N LEU A 39 5.33 0.17 7.63
CA LEU A 39 4.71 1.42 8.08
C LEU A 39 5.49 2.68 7.66
N SER A 40 6.73 2.52 7.20
CA SER A 40 7.53 3.62 6.65
C SER A 40 7.00 4.17 5.33
N GLY A 41 6.25 3.36 4.57
CA GLY A 41 5.75 3.69 3.24
C GLY A 41 6.79 3.60 2.12
N ILE A 42 8.05 3.27 2.44
CA ILE A 42 9.16 3.22 1.46
C ILE A 42 8.91 2.17 0.39
N ASP A 43 8.38 0.99 0.75
CA ASP A 43 8.06 -0.04 -0.24
C ASP A 43 6.99 0.41 -1.23
N VAL A 44 5.96 1.09 -0.75
CA VAL A 44 4.91 1.68 -1.60
C VAL A 44 5.52 2.74 -2.54
N ALA A 45 6.40 3.58 -2.04
CA ALA A 45 7.11 4.58 -2.84
C ALA A 45 7.99 3.94 -3.93
N ARG A 46 8.72 2.85 -3.61
CA ARG A 46 9.52 2.09 -4.59
C ARG A 46 8.64 1.53 -5.71
N LYS A 47 7.48 0.98 -5.38
CA LYS A 47 6.52 0.47 -6.36
C LYS A 47 5.99 1.58 -7.27
N MET A 48 5.75 2.78 -6.73
CA MET A 48 5.36 3.94 -7.53
C MET A 48 6.47 4.40 -8.48
N VAL A 49 7.73 4.38 -8.04
CA VAL A 49 8.89 4.67 -8.92
C VAL A 49 8.94 3.68 -10.09
N VAL A 50 8.69 2.39 -9.84
CA VAL A 50 8.65 1.38 -10.92
C VAL A 50 7.52 1.70 -11.91
N LEU A 51 6.32 2.01 -11.43
CA LEU A 51 5.17 2.36 -12.28
C LEU A 51 5.43 3.65 -13.07
N ALA A 52 6.00 4.68 -12.44
CA ALA A 52 6.34 5.93 -13.11
C ALA A 52 7.37 5.72 -14.22
N ARG A 53 8.39 4.89 -13.97
CA ARG A 53 9.40 4.54 -14.99
C ARG A 53 8.79 3.75 -16.15
N ALA A 54 7.89 2.81 -15.86
CA ALA A 54 7.14 2.07 -16.88
C ALA A 54 6.26 3.01 -17.74
N ALA A 55 5.77 4.11 -17.15
CA ALA A 55 5.03 5.16 -17.84
C ALA A 55 5.95 6.19 -18.58
N GLY A 56 7.28 5.99 -18.58
CA GLY A 56 8.24 6.83 -19.31
C GLY A 56 8.80 8.02 -18.52
N PHE A 57 8.58 8.10 -17.21
CA PHE A 57 9.12 9.18 -16.37
C PHE A 57 10.44 8.76 -15.68
N PRO A 58 11.57 9.47 -15.92
CA PRO A 58 12.87 9.14 -15.34
C PRO A 58 12.98 9.65 -13.89
N VAL A 59 12.29 8.98 -12.95
CA VAL A 59 12.25 9.35 -11.53
C VAL A 59 13.00 8.35 -10.63
N GLY A 60 13.38 8.81 -9.43
CA GLY A 60 13.97 8.01 -8.37
C GLY A 60 13.18 8.15 -7.07
N LEU A 61 13.58 7.40 -6.03
CA LEU A 61 12.90 7.42 -4.73
C LEU A 61 12.93 8.80 -4.06
N ARG A 62 13.96 9.61 -4.29
CA ARG A 62 14.08 10.99 -3.78
C ARG A 62 13.05 11.95 -4.37
N ASP A 63 12.43 11.58 -5.47
CA ASP A 63 11.41 12.40 -6.15
C ASP A 63 9.99 12.07 -5.65
N VAL A 64 9.89 11.18 -4.66
CA VAL A 64 8.62 10.78 -4.04
C VAL A 64 8.48 11.45 -2.68
N GLU A 65 7.40 12.18 -2.48
CA GLU A 65 7.02 12.70 -1.17
C GLU A 65 6.38 11.58 -0.34
N ILE A 66 7.04 11.19 0.76
CA ILE A 66 6.58 10.10 1.63
C ILE A 66 6.18 10.64 2.98
N SER A 67 4.90 10.51 3.32
CA SER A 67 4.38 10.65 4.67
C SER A 67 4.20 9.24 5.26
N PRO A 68 5.01 8.82 6.25
CA PRO A 68 4.88 7.50 6.85
C PRO A 68 3.48 7.27 7.43
N PHE A 69 3.09 5.98 7.56
CA PHE A 69 1.79 5.61 8.12
C PHE A 69 1.67 5.97 9.61
N ILE A 70 2.79 5.98 10.34
CA ILE A 70 2.89 6.32 11.75
C ILE A 70 3.92 7.45 11.93
N PRO A 71 3.90 8.17 13.07
CA PRO A 71 4.87 9.23 13.35
C PRO A 71 6.32 8.73 13.30
N LYS A 72 7.24 9.58 12.85
CA LYS A 72 8.65 9.22 12.61
C LYS A 72 9.38 8.73 13.85
N GLU A 73 9.03 9.25 15.02
CA GLU A 73 9.60 8.83 16.30
C GLU A 73 9.36 7.34 16.59
N PHE A 74 8.23 6.77 16.18
CA PHE A 74 7.98 5.34 16.31
C PHE A 74 8.86 4.51 15.36
N LEU A 75 9.16 5.03 14.17
CA LEU A 75 10.04 4.35 13.22
C LEU A 75 11.48 4.22 13.71
N ALA A 76 11.90 5.02 14.68
CA ALA A 76 13.22 4.95 15.29
C ALA A 76 13.37 3.79 16.29
N ILE A 77 12.29 3.14 16.74
CA ILE A 77 12.32 2.03 17.68
C ILE A 77 12.87 0.79 16.97
N GLY A 78 14.07 0.35 17.36
CA GLY A 78 14.80 -0.74 16.69
C GLY A 78 14.38 -2.13 17.13
N ASP A 79 13.96 -2.28 18.41
CA ASP A 79 13.51 -3.57 18.94
C ASP A 79 12.05 -3.83 18.60
N VAL A 80 11.76 -5.00 18.04
CA VAL A 80 10.39 -5.35 17.59
C VAL A 80 9.40 -5.43 18.74
N GLY A 81 9.80 -5.99 19.90
CA GLY A 81 8.94 -6.08 21.08
C GLY A 81 8.54 -4.70 21.57
N SER A 82 9.52 -3.84 21.81
CA SER A 82 9.33 -2.44 22.21
C SER A 82 8.50 -1.65 21.22
N PHE A 83 8.68 -1.91 19.91
CA PHE A 83 7.90 -1.28 18.85
C PHE A 83 6.41 -1.67 18.92
N LEU A 84 6.12 -2.96 19.08
CA LEU A 84 4.74 -3.46 19.19
C LEU A 84 4.04 -2.96 20.46
N ASP A 85 4.77 -2.81 21.57
CA ASP A 85 4.22 -2.28 22.80
C ASP A 85 3.96 -0.77 22.70
N ALA A 86 4.88 -0.02 22.10
CA ALA A 86 4.71 1.42 21.84
C ALA A 86 3.52 1.72 20.93
N ALA A 87 3.16 0.79 20.01
CA ALA A 87 2.05 0.95 19.09
C ALA A 87 0.70 1.18 19.81
N ALA A 88 0.56 0.75 21.08
CA ALA A 88 -0.63 1.02 21.88
C ALA A 88 -0.87 2.53 22.09
N GLY A 89 0.17 3.34 22.11
CA GLY A 89 0.08 4.81 22.20
C GLY A 89 -0.64 5.45 21.02
N LEU A 90 -0.70 4.79 19.87
CA LEU A 90 -1.37 5.28 18.67
C LEU A 90 -2.86 4.90 18.58
N ASN A 91 -3.37 4.04 19.47
CA ASN A 91 -4.76 3.55 19.40
C ASN A 91 -5.78 4.68 19.43
N ALA A 92 -5.61 5.65 20.32
CA ALA A 92 -6.55 6.77 20.48
C ALA A 92 -6.56 7.68 19.24
N GLU A 93 -5.39 7.92 18.65
CA GLU A 93 -5.24 8.72 17.44
C GLU A 93 -5.94 8.07 16.25
N PHE A 94 -5.65 6.80 15.97
CA PHE A 94 -6.30 6.07 14.88
C PHE A 94 -7.81 5.96 15.06
N LYS A 95 -8.30 5.73 16.29
CA LYS A 95 -9.74 5.74 16.56
C LYS A 95 -10.38 7.08 16.23
N ARG A 96 -9.72 8.18 16.59
CA ARG A 96 -10.20 9.52 16.24
C ARG A 96 -10.24 9.72 14.73
N MET A 97 -9.15 9.40 14.02
CA MET A 97 -9.07 9.53 12.56
C MET A 97 -10.15 8.71 11.84
N VAL A 98 -10.36 7.46 12.23
CA VAL A 98 -11.43 6.61 11.68
C VAL A 98 -12.81 7.20 11.92
N LYS A 99 -13.07 7.69 13.15
CA LYS A 99 -14.35 8.32 13.49
C LYS A 99 -14.60 9.58 12.68
N ASP A 100 -13.56 10.40 12.49
CA ASP A 100 -13.68 11.68 11.75
C ASP A 100 -13.89 11.42 10.25
N ALA A 101 -13.15 10.49 9.65
CA ALA A 101 -13.38 10.04 8.28
C ALA A 101 -14.81 9.52 8.09
N GLY A 102 -15.30 8.70 9.03
CA GLY A 102 -16.65 8.13 8.99
C GLY A 102 -17.77 9.16 8.98
N LYS A 103 -17.60 10.31 9.65
CA LYS A 103 -18.59 11.40 9.64
C LYS A 103 -18.83 11.95 8.22
N ASN A 104 -17.81 11.89 7.37
CA ASN A 104 -17.85 12.37 5.99
C ASN A 104 -18.17 11.24 4.97
N GLY A 105 -18.53 10.03 5.44
CA GLY A 105 -18.72 8.87 4.57
C GLY A 105 -17.43 8.32 3.97
N ASN A 106 -16.28 8.67 4.57
CA ASN A 106 -14.94 8.27 4.16
C ASN A 106 -14.39 7.12 5.02
N VAL A 107 -13.32 6.52 4.54
CA VAL A 107 -12.47 5.56 5.24
C VAL A 107 -11.01 5.90 5.05
N LEU A 108 -10.15 5.42 5.94
CA LEU A 108 -8.71 5.62 5.83
C LEU A 108 -8.10 4.60 4.88
N ARG A 109 -7.24 5.06 3.98
CA ARG A 109 -6.41 4.20 3.11
C ARG A 109 -5.02 4.80 2.96
N TYR A 110 -4.00 3.94 2.91
CA TYR A 110 -2.66 4.39 2.59
C TYR A 110 -2.51 4.41 1.07
N VAL A 111 -2.42 5.60 0.53
CA VAL A 111 -2.54 5.86 -0.90
C VAL A 111 -1.24 6.38 -1.46
N ALA A 112 -0.83 5.84 -2.60
CA ALA A 112 0.17 6.45 -3.45
C ALA A 112 -0.53 7.08 -4.65
N GLU A 113 -0.24 8.35 -4.90
CA GLU A 113 -0.78 9.11 -6.01
C GLU A 113 0.35 9.54 -6.94
N MET A 114 0.12 9.42 -8.21
CA MET A 114 0.97 9.94 -9.26
C MET A 114 0.14 10.83 -10.19
N SER A 115 0.55 12.05 -10.37
CA SER A 115 -0.09 13.00 -11.29
C SER A 115 0.94 13.57 -12.26
N ALA A 116 0.64 13.49 -13.55
CA ALA A 116 1.47 14.02 -14.61
C ALA A 116 0.71 15.13 -15.36
N VAL A 117 1.30 16.33 -15.42
CA VAL A 117 0.79 17.47 -16.20
C VAL A 117 1.91 17.93 -17.11
N GLY A 118 1.78 17.67 -18.41
CA GLY A 118 2.84 17.86 -19.37
C GLY A 118 4.08 17.01 -19.02
N LYS A 119 5.22 17.67 -18.75
CA LYS A 119 6.46 16.98 -18.33
C LYS A 119 6.68 16.97 -16.81
N THR A 120 5.77 17.59 -16.05
CA THR A 120 5.88 17.65 -14.58
C THR A 120 5.19 16.45 -13.99
N LEU A 121 5.90 15.72 -13.14
CA LEU A 121 5.39 14.58 -12.38
C LEU A 121 5.40 14.90 -10.89
N SER A 122 4.32 14.59 -10.20
CA SER A 122 4.24 14.59 -8.74
C SER A 122 3.90 13.19 -8.27
N ILE A 123 4.62 12.70 -7.27
CA ILE A 123 4.36 11.39 -6.63
C ILE A 123 4.32 11.60 -5.13
N GLN A 124 3.20 11.22 -4.51
CA GLN A 124 2.99 11.31 -3.05
C GLN A 124 2.51 9.99 -2.50
N VAL A 125 2.95 9.66 -1.30
CA VAL A 125 2.53 8.46 -0.55
C VAL A 125 2.13 8.88 0.85
N SER A 126 0.88 8.66 1.23
CA SER A 126 0.36 9.11 2.54
C SER A 126 -0.92 8.38 2.95
N LEU A 127 -1.25 8.46 4.25
CA LEU A 127 -2.56 8.06 4.76
C LEU A 127 -3.59 9.13 4.37
N LYS A 128 -4.68 8.71 3.72
CA LYS A 128 -5.74 9.60 3.23
C LYS A 128 -7.13 9.12 3.60
N GLU A 129 -8.03 10.07 3.74
CA GLU A 129 -9.45 9.82 3.73
C GLU A 129 -9.92 9.68 2.28
N VAL A 130 -10.63 8.59 1.98
CA VAL A 130 -11.19 8.33 0.66
C VAL A 130 -12.66 7.93 0.78
N PRO A 131 -13.51 8.25 -0.21
CA PRO A 131 -14.92 7.85 -0.18
C PRO A 131 -15.06 6.34 0.00
N LYS A 132 -15.82 5.92 1.02
CA LYS A 132 -16.02 4.49 1.36
C LYS A 132 -16.54 3.68 0.16
N LYS A 133 -17.45 4.25 -0.61
CA LYS A 133 -18.04 3.63 -1.82
C LYS A 133 -17.19 3.85 -3.08
N GLY A 134 -16.08 4.57 -2.97
CA GLY A 134 -15.18 4.83 -4.09
C GLY A 134 -14.27 3.62 -4.39
N PRO A 135 -13.55 3.65 -5.52
CA PRO A 135 -12.68 2.56 -5.94
C PRO A 135 -11.65 2.18 -4.86
N LEU A 136 -10.97 3.15 -4.25
CA LEU A 136 -9.98 2.89 -3.21
C LEU A 136 -10.62 2.53 -1.86
N GLY A 137 -11.78 3.11 -1.54
CA GLY A 137 -12.48 2.86 -0.28
C GLY A 137 -13.03 1.43 -0.14
N SER A 138 -13.36 0.79 -1.25
CA SER A 138 -13.86 -0.59 -1.28
C SER A 138 -12.78 -1.66 -1.08
N LEU A 139 -11.50 -1.27 -0.98
CA LEU A 139 -10.38 -2.21 -0.76
C LEU A 139 -10.57 -2.99 0.55
N GLN A 140 -10.34 -4.30 0.51
CA GLN A 140 -10.44 -5.19 1.66
C GLN A 140 -9.22 -6.09 1.80
N GLY A 141 -8.85 -6.39 3.06
CA GLY A 141 -7.79 -7.34 3.39
C GLY A 141 -6.44 -6.97 2.77
N THR A 142 -5.75 -7.96 2.22
CA THR A 142 -4.41 -7.81 1.63
C THR A 142 -4.43 -7.48 0.13
N MET A 143 -5.59 -7.13 -0.42
CA MET A 143 -5.73 -6.77 -1.83
C MET A 143 -5.00 -5.47 -2.16
N ASN A 144 -4.41 -5.41 -3.35
CA ASN A 144 -3.89 -4.18 -3.95
C ASN A 144 -4.86 -3.66 -5.00
N LYS A 145 -4.98 -2.34 -5.08
CA LYS A 145 -5.81 -1.68 -6.08
C LYS A 145 -5.06 -0.51 -6.72
N ILE A 146 -5.15 -0.41 -8.03
CA ILE A 146 -4.63 0.71 -8.82
C ILE A 146 -5.80 1.30 -9.60
N VAL A 147 -5.95 2.61 -9.53
CA VAL A 147 -6.92 3.37 -10.33
C VAL A 147 -6.15 4.26 -11.29
N ILE A 148 -6.37 4.09 -12.57
CA ILE A 148 -5.72 4.86 -13.63
C ILE A 148 -6.79 5.78 -14.24
N VAL A 149 -6.55 7.10 -14.14
CA VAL A 149 -7.37 8.11 -14.79
C VAL A 149 -6.56 8.71 -15.93
N ALA A 150 -7.09 8.68 -17.12
CA ALA A 150 -6.47 9.19 -18.34
C ALA A 150 -7.56 9.67 -19.31
N GLU A 151 -7.16 10.33 -20.39
CA GLU A 151 -8.11 10.77 -21.42
C GLU A 151 -8.97 9.61 -21.95
N ALA A 152 -8.36 8.43 -22.18
CA ALA A 152 -9.07 7.23 -22.60
C ALA A 152 -9.97 6.62 -21.50
N TYR A 153 -9.73 6.94 -20.23
CA TYR A 153 -10.43 6.40 -19.06
C TYR A 153 -10.78 7.51 -18.07
N PRO A 154 -11.64 8.47 -18.41
CA PRO A 154 -11.94 9.65 -17.58
C PRO A 154 -12.64 9.29 -16.26
N ASN A 155 -13.36 8.16 -16.22
CA ASN A 155 -14.03 7.65 -15.03
C ASN A 155 -13.15 6.66 -14.22
N GLY A 156 -11.90 6.47 -14.64
CA GLY A 156 -10.94 5.56 -14.02
C GLY A 156 -11.04 4.11 -14.50
N TYR A 157 -9.87 3.53 -14.79
CA TYR A 157 -9.69 2.10 -15.01
C TYR A 157 -9.10 1.49 -13.75
N THR A 158 -9.72 0.46 -13.20
CA THR A 158 -9.31 -0.16 -11.94
C THR A 158 -8.72 -1.53 -12.17
N VAL A 159 -7.52 -1.74 -11.62
CA VAL A 159 -6.87 -3.06 -11.52
C VAL A 159 -6.85 -3.46 -10.05
N GLU A 160 -7.33 -4.65 -9.76
CA GLU A 160 -7.34 -5.22 -8.41
C GLU A 160 -6.78 -6.63 -8.42
N ALA A 161 -5.84 -6.90 -7.50
CA ALA A 161 -5.20 -8.21 -7.39
C ALA A 161 -4.67 -8.45 -5.97
N PRO A 162 -4.49 -9.71 -5.54
CA PRO A 162 -3.79 -10.03 -4.30
C PRO A 162 -2.41 -9.40 -4.27
N GLY A 163 -2.08 -8.72 -3.16
CA GLY A 163 -0.80 -8.01 -2.98
C GLY A 163 0.26 -8.79 -2.21
N ALA A 164 -0.12 -9.90 -1.57
CA ALA A 164 0.75 -10.73 -0.75
C ALA A 164 0.27 -12.18 -0.74
N GLY A 165 1.20 -13.10 -0.45
CA GLY A 165 0.93 -14.53 -0.30
C GLY A 165 1.92 -15.42 -1.08
N LEU A 166 2.33 -16.53 -0.46
CA LEU A 166 3.29 -17.46 -1.05
C LEU A 166 2.83 -18.00 -2.42
N GLU A 167 1.55 -18.36 -2.52
CA GLU A 167 0.98 -18.87 -3.77
C GLU A 167 1.00 -17.82 -4.90
N VAL A 168 0.65 -16.58 -4.59
CA VAL A 168 0.66 -15.49 -5.57
C VAL A 168 2.08 -15.24 -6.06
N THR A 169 3.06 -15.20 -5.16
CA THR A 169 4.47 -15.04 -5.50
C THR A 169 4.99 -16.18 -6.36
N ALA A 170 4.71 -17.43 -5.98
CA ALA A 170 5.11 -18.60 -6.74
C ALA A 170 4.51 -18.63 -8.16
N ARG A 171 3.23 -18.29 -8.30
CA ARG A 171 2.56 -18.19 -9.61
C ARG A 171 3.18 -17.11 -10.49
N ASN A 172 3.50 -15.95 -9.91
CA ASN A 172 4.14 -14.85 -10.65
C ASN A 172 5.54 -15.25 -11.12
N ILE A 173 6.37 -15.83 -10.25
CA ILE A 173 7.69 -16.35 -10.64
C ILE A 173 7.57 -17.37 -11.75
N ARG A 174 6.63 -18.32 -11.64
CA ARG A 174 6.38 -19.31 -12.69
C ARG A 174 6.00 -18.66 -14.02
N ARG A 175 5.12 -17.66 -14.00
CA ARG A 175 4.73 -16.92 -15.21
C ARG A 175 5.95 -16.26 -15.85
N ASP A 176 6.73 -15.51 -15.07
CA ASP A 176 7.89 -14.77 -15.54
C ASP A 176 8.94 -15.73 -16.12
N LEU A 177 9.15 -16.91 -15.50
CA LEU A 177 10.02 -17.95 -16.05
C LEU A 177 9.50 -18.48 -17.39
N LEU A 178 8.19 -18.68 -17.52
CA LEU A 178 7.60 -19.15 -18.78
C LEU A 178 7.72 -18.12 -19.91
N GLU A 179 7.65 -16.83 -19.61
CA GLU A 179 7.85 -15.73 -20.56
C GLU A 179 9.32 -15.64 -21.04
N LEU A 180 10.28 -16.06 -20.21
CA LEU A 180 11.70 -16.10 -20.59
C LEU A 180 12.07 -17.33 -21.43
N LEU A 181 11.24 -18.37 -21.48
CA LEU A 181 11.52 -19.55 -22.30
C LEU A 181 11.24 -19.21 -23.76
N PRO A 182 12.15 -19.56 -24.68
CA PRO A 182 11.90 -19.38 -26.10
C PRO A 182 10.67 -20.20 -26.52
N ASP A 183 9.85 -19.63 -27.39
CA ASP A 183 8.68 -20.31 -27.95
C ASP A 183 9.11 -21.70 -28.49
N ARG A 184 8.44 -22.77 -28.01
CA ARG A 184 8.74 -24.15 -28.44
C ARG A 184 8.60 -24.36 -29.95
N LYS A 185 8.08 -23.37 -30.69
CA LYS A 185 7.96 -23.38 -32.15
C LYS A 185 9.26 -23.05 -32.90
N SER A 186 10.31 -22.59 -32.20
CA SER A 186 11.61 -22.29 -32.82
C SER A 186 12.65 -23.40 -32.70
N ILE A 187 12.26 -24.57 -32.19
CA ILE A 187 13.14 -25.77 -32.03
C ILE A 187 12.57 -26.95 -32.86
N ALA A 188 12.08 -26.66 -34.03
CA ALA A 188 11.71 -27.68 -35.01
C ALA A 188 12.47 -27.48 -36.32
#